data_4a6e965da6c89c0ce1584843e78d3cc3
#
_entry.id   4a6e965da6c89c0ce1584843e78d3cc3
#
_cell.length_a   1.000
_cell.length_b   1.000
_cell.length_c   1.000
_cell.angle_alpha   90.00
_cell.angle_beta   90.00
_cell.angle_gamma   90.00
#
_symmetry.space_group_name_H-M   'P 1'
#
loop_
_entity.id
_entity.type
_entity.pdbx_description
1 polymer ?
#
loop_
_entity_poly.entity_id
_entity_poly.type
_entity_poly.pdbx_seq_one_letter_code
_entity_poly.pdbx_strand_id
1 'polypeptide(L)'
;MAIDPEVGFTADVIRDPGRFVGRTELIKDCITALNATTGLISVFGKRGVGKSSLLRQLQQMALGEYALVKSAGLTNYIPTRARSYLTVYYTCDALIKDGRDLISRLINDQDPEDGLLRLVPNDGKDIVEFSRSKEVSAGADLKVVSWGAKGVESSKYAKVVPNDVIQTFRNFVSAIVEHQVQRRMHRDGLLIILDEFDVIQDKQGLGSLIKSLSTPQVKFAVCGVGRDLNDLIADHASVERLIEQGVLAIRPMSLAESEGIIYRAAELFKGTVRFAPGTAAAIAALGQGYPYFVQLIGKQCINELNSRGGDTIDDEILQAVVSGLKAGKAFPILETAYQRAIGGSEGRAILLHLLAEQATEASTTDEIGRVVLKNSRTVAEELGVQFVDQVMPRLVEARYGPVLERIDQGVYEFVNPVLRQYIRLRDIG
;
A
#
# COMPACT_ATOMS: atom_id res chain seq x y z
N MET A 1 12.14 5.54 32.67
CA MET A 1 12.21 4.46 31.65
C MET A 1 11.77 5.08 30.33
N ALA A 2 12.49 4.83 29.22
CA ALA A 2 12.10 5.42 27.94
C ALA A 2 10.76 4.83 27.45
N ILE A 3 9.92 5.65 26.85
CA ILE A 3 8.64 5.26 26.28
C ILE A 3 8.92 4.71 24.87
N ASP A 4 8.40 3.52 24.56
CA ASP A 4 8.52 2.95 23.22
C ASP A 4 7.54 3.64 22.26
N PRO A 5 8.03 4.35 21.23
CA PRO A 5 7.15 5.01 20.25
C PRO A 5 6.23 4.05 19.51
N GLU A 6 6.64 2.78 19.30
CA GLU A 6 5.87 1.79 18.55
C GLU A 6 4.58 1.36 19.27
N VAL A 7 4.45 1.64 20.56
CA VAL A 7 3.20 1.41 21.30
C VAL A 7 2.05 2.22 20.69
N GLY A 8 2.27 3.49 20.38
CA GLY A 8 1.24 4.40 19.85
C GLY A 8 1.34 4.63 18.35
N PHE A 9 2.56 4.76 17.82
CA PHE A 9 2.82 5.13 16.42
C PHE A 9 3.64 4.09 15.70
N THR A 10 3.24 3.74 14.48
CA THR A 10 4.00 2.81 13.64
C THR A 10 4.07 3.29 12.20
N ALA A 11 5.24 3.17 11.58
CA ALA A 11 5.42 3.39 10.15
C ALA A 11 5.07 2.16 9.32
N ASP A 12 4.83 1.03 9.97
CA ASP A 12 4.50 -0.24 9.33
C ASP A 12 3.01 -0.37 8.98
N VAL A 13 2.69 -1.41 8.23
CA VAL A 13 1.32 -1.76 7.86
C VAL A 13 0.51 -2.13 9.11
N ILE A 14 -0.61 -1.44 9.33
CA ILE A 14 -1.49 -1.69 10.48
C ILE A 14 -2.30 -2.96 10.23
N ARG A 15 -1.95 -4.02 10.96
CA ARG A 15 -2.67 -5.30 10.96
C ARG A 15 -3.72 -5.35 12.07
N ASP A 16 -3.44 -4.77 13.24
CA ASP A 16 -4.36 -4.73 14.38
C ASP A 16 -5.55 -3.79 14.10
N PRO A 17 -6.80 -4.32 14.06
CA PRO A 17 -8.00 -3.50 13.89
C PRO A 17 -8.14 -2.41 14.94
N GLY A 18 -7.62 -2.67 16.14
CA GLY A 18 -7.64 -1.72 17.24
C GLY A 18 -6.78 -0.47 16.99
N ARG A 19 -5.85 -0.52 16.07
CA ARG A 19 -4.97 0.61 15.67
C ARG A 19 -5.43 1.31 14.39
N PHE A 20 -6.38 0.71 13.65
CA PHE A 20 -6.89 1.29 12.41
C PHE A 20 -7.93 2.37 12.73
N VAL A 21 -7.79 3.56 12.15
CA VAL A 21 -8.60 4.73 12.48
C VAL A 21 -9.24 5.32 11.23
N GLY A 22 -10.47 5.84 11.38
CA GLY A 22 -11.21 6.53 10.33
C GLY A 22 -11.66 5.60 9.20
N ARG A 23 -11.78 6.16 8.00
CA ARG A 23 -12.11 5.41 6.77
C ARG A 23 -13.47 4.72 6.78
N THR A 24 -14.44 5.29 7.50
CA THR A 24 -15.77 4.68 7.72
C THR A 24 -16.44 4.28 6.40
N GLU A 25 -16.40 5.13 5.38
CA GLU A 25 -17.02 4.83 4.09
C GLU A 25 -16.26 3.71 3.36
N LEU A 26 -14.92 3.72 3.36
CA LEU A 26 -14.13 2.65 2.77
C LEU A 26 -14.35 1.29 3.47
N ILE A 27 -14.60 1.29 4.79
CA ILE A 27 -14.96 0.05 5.51
C ILE A 27 -16.31 -0.49 5.01
N LYS A 28 -17.30 0.38 4.79
CA LYS A 28 -18.59 -0.01 4.20
C LYS A 28 -18.42 -0.56 2.78
N ASP A 29 -17.61 0.11 1.96
CA ASP A 29 -17.31 -0.31 0.59
C ASP A 29 -16.59 -1.68 0.59
N CYS A 30 -15.67 -1.93 1.52
CA CYS A 30 -15.04 -3.24 1.71
C CYS A 30 -16.06 -4.33 2.01
N ILE A 31 -17.02 -4.08 2.92
CA ILE A 31 -18.08 -5.02 3.25
C ILE A 31 -18.93 -5.33 2.00
N THR A 32 -19.30 -4.30 1.24
CA THR A 32 -20.07 -4.42 0.01
C THR A 32 -19.33 -5.26 -1.03
N ALA A 33 -18.06 -4.93 -1.28
CA ALA A 33 -17.21 -5.63 -2.26
C ALA A 33 -16.98 -7.10 -1.90
N LEU A 34 -16.78 -7.42 -0.62
CA LEU A 34 -16.65 -8.80 -0.16
C LEU A 34 -17.93 -9.60 -0.35
N ASN A 35 -19.09 -8.98 -0.17
CA ASN A 35 -20.39 -9.65 -0.26
C ASN A 35 -20.99 -9.69 -1.68
N ALA A 36 -20.42 -8.98 -2.65
CA ALA A 36 -20.77 -9.11 -4.06
C ALA A 36 -20.56 -10.56 -4.53
N THR A 37 -21.43 -11.07 -5.40
CA THR A 37 -21.39 -12.48 -5.85
C THR A 37 -20.17 -12.76 -6.71
N THR A 38 -19.85 -11.84 -7.61
CA THR A 38 -18.67 -11.89 -8.47
C THR A 38 -17.95 -10.57 -8.31
N GLY A 39 -16.66 -10.55 -8.57
CA GLY A 39 -15.99 -9.26 -8.60
C GLY A 39 -14.49 -9.35 -8.41
N LEU A 40 -13.85 -8.34 -8.92
CA LEU A 40 -12.49 -7.94 -8.62
C LEU A 40 -12.57 -6.75 -7.67
N ILE A 41 -11.83 -6.82 -6.57
CA ILE A 41 -11.66 -5.68 -5.67
C ILE A 41 -10.40 -4.95 -6.10
N SER A 42 -10.52 -3.66 -6.41
CA SER A 42 -9.40 -2.81 -6.81
C SER A 42 -9.19 -1.71 -5.79
N VAL A 43 -8.03 -1.69 -5.16
CA VAL A 43 -7.66 -0.70 -4.14
C VAL A 43 -6.53 0.16 -4.71
N PHE A 44 -6.76 1.45 -4.86
CA PHE A 44 -5.73 2.34 -5.37
C PHE A 44 -5.70 3.68 -4.64
N GLY A 45 -4.61 4.37 -4.77
CA GLY A 45 -4.35 5.66 -4.15
C GLY A 45 -2.86 5.94 -4.06
N LYS A 46 -2.51 7.13 -3.61
CA LYS A 46 -1.13 7.58 -3.54
C LYS A 46 -0.32 6.84 -2.46
N ARG A 47 1.01 6.97 -2.51
CA ARG A 47 1.89 6.41 -1.48
C ARG A 47 1.63 7.06 -0.11
N GLY A 48 1.71 6.25 0.96
CA GLY A 48 1.53 6.72 2.34
C GLY A 48 0.08 6.98 2.76
N VAL A 49 -0.92 6.71 1.89
CA VAL A 49 -2.35 6.95 2.16
C VAL A 49 -3.01 5.82 2.97
N GLY A 50 -2.32 4.68 3.18
CA GLY A 50 -2.79 3.56 4.01
C GLY A 50 -3.41 2.39 3.25
N LYS A 51 -3.05 2.17 1.97
CA LYS A 51 -3.58 1.08 1.12
C LYS A 51 -3.37 -0.31 1.72
N SER A 52 -2.12 -0.67 2.02
CA SER A 52 -1.78 -2.00 2.56
C SER A 52 -2.42 -2.25 3.93
N SER A 53 -2.56 -1.19 4.76
CA SER A 53 -3.30 -1.30 6.03
C SER A 53 -4.79 -1.59 5.79
N LEU A 54 -5.43 -0.94 4.82
CA LEU A 54 -6.82 -1.26 4.45
C LEU A 54 -6.95 -2.69 3.92
N LEU A 55 -6.00 -3.16 3.09
CA LEU A 55 -6.00 -4.55 2.61
C LEU A 55 -5.89 -5.57 3.74
N ARG A 56 -5.11 -5.31 4.78
CA ARG A 56 -5.04 -6.19 5.96
C ARG A 56 -6.36 -6.20 6.72
N GLN A 57 -7.06 -5.08 6.81
CA GLN A 57 -8.42 -5.05 7.37
C GLN A 57 -9.44 -5.76 6.47
N LEU A 58 -9.33 -5.61 5.15
CA LEU A 58 -10.14 -6.36 4.18
C LEU A 58 -9.92 -7.87 4.33
N GLN A 59 -8.68 -8.32 4.51
CA GLN A 59 -8.32 -9.71 4.75
C GLN A 59 -9.03 -10.26 6.01
N GLN A 60 -8.99 -9.53 7.13
CA GLN A 60 -9.67 -9.93 8.37
C GLN A 60 -11.18 -9.99 8.18
N MET A 61 -11.79 -8.99 7.55
CA MET A 61 -13.22 -9.02 7.24
C MET A 61 -13.58 -10.21 6.34
N ALA A 62 -12.73 -10.54 5.36
CA ALA A 62 -12.91 -11.72 4.51
C ALA A 62 -12.84 -13.04 5.30
N LEU A 63 -12.02 -13.11 6.33
CA LEU A 63 -11.97 -14.25 7.26
C LEU A 63 -13.18 -14.32 8.21
N GLY A 64 -14.08 -13.33 8.17
CA GLY A 64 -15.23 -13.22 9.07
C GLY A 64 -14.91 -12.53 10.39
N GLU A 65 -13.76 -11.86 10.50
CA GLU A 65 -13.34 -11.14 11.67
C GLU A 65 -13.76 -9.66 11.56
N TYR A 66 -14.84 -9.31 12.23
CA TYR A 66 -15.46 -7.97 12.13
C TYR A 66 -15.10 -7.05 13.30
N ALA A 67 -13.94 -7.22 13.94
CA ALA A 67 -13.52 -6.37 15.06
C ALA A 67 -13.48 -4.88 14.69
N LEU A 68 -12.88 -4.54 13.54
CA LEU A 68 -12.85 -3.17 13.02
C LEU A 68 -14.26 -2.62 12.75
N VAL A 69 -15.11 -3.41 12.11
CA VAL A 69 -16.48 -3.00 11.77
C VAL A 69 -17.29 -2.69 13.03
N LYS A 70 -17.11 -3.49 14.07
CA LYS A 70 -17.76 -3.30 15.37
C LYS A 70 -17.26 -2.06 16.08
N SER A 71 -15.93 -1.86 16.13
CA SER A 71 -15.33 -0.67 16.76
C SER A 71 -15.67 0.64 16.02
N ALA A 72 -15.88 0.57 14.70
CA ALA A 72 -16.34 1.68 13.89
C ALA A 72 -17.87 1.94 13.98
N GLY A 73 -18.62 1.17 14.77
CA GLY A 73 -20.07 1.29 14.90
C GLY A 73 -20.88 0.88 13.66
N LEU A 74 -20.29 0.06 12.78
CA LEU A 74 -20.85 -0.31 11.48
C LEU A 74 -21.49 -1.71 11.46
N THR A 75 -21.83 -2.28 12.62
CA THR A 75 -22.37 -3.65 12.73
C THR A 75 -23.61 -3.86 11.88
N ASN A 76 -24.44 -2.85 11.70
CA ASN A 76 -25.64 -2.88 10.88
C ASN A 76 -25.38 -2.99 9.37
N TYR A 77 -24.15 -2.79 8.91
CA TYR A 77 -23.75 -2.99 7.53
C TYR A 77 -23.30 -4.42 7.23
N ILE A 78 -23.10 -5.26 8.25
CA ILE A 78 -22.76 -6.67 8.06
C ILE A 78 -24.03 -7.40 7.62
N PRO A 79 -24.06 -8.01 6.42
CA PRO A 79 -25.22 -8.78 5.98
C PRO A 79 -25.53 -9.94 6.94
N THR A 80 -26.79 -10.29 7.09
CA THR A 80 -27.21 -11.45 7.91
C THR A 80 -26.51 -12.74 7.50
N ARG A 81 -26.24 -12.90 6.19
CA ARG A 81 -25.42 -13.96 5.62
C ARG A 81 -24.19 -13.35 4.95
N ALA A 82 -23.29 -12.83 5.76
CA ALA A 82 -22.04 -12.31 5.27
C ALA A 82 -21.18 -13.45 4.70
N ARG A 83 -20.54 -13.18 3.56
CA ARG A 83 -19.62 -14.13 2.92
C ARG A 83 -18.30 -14.16 3.68
N SER A 84 -17.71 -15.35 3.76
CA SER A 84 -16.41 -15.56 4.36
C SER A 84 -15.51 -16.38 3.42
N TYR A 85 -14.21 -16.03 3.42
CA TYR A 85 -13.24 -16.57 2.48
C TYR A 85 -12.04 -17.17 3.22
N LEU A 86 -11.37 -18.13 2.59
CA LEU A 86 -9.96 -18.34 2.83
C LEU A 86 -9.18 -17.24 2.10
N THR A 87 -8.05 -16.83 2.65
CA THR A 87 -7.29 -15.71 2.07
C THR A 87 -5.88 -16.11 1.73
N VAL A 88 -5.38 -15.60 0.62
CA VAL A 88 -3.97 -15.56 0.25
C VAL A 88 -3.58 -14.09 0.14
N TYR A 89 -2.44 -13.70 0.71
CA TYR A 89 -1.94 -12.34 0.62
C TYR A 89 -0.51 -12.36 0.08
N TYR A 90 -0.31 -11.78 -1.07
CA TYR A 90 0.97 -11.73 -1.74
C TYR A 90 1.36 -10.28 -2.06
N THR A 91 2.56 -9.87 -1.64
CA THR A 91 3.12 -8.57 -1.99
C THR A 91 3.99 -8.71 -3.23
N CYS A 92 3.60 -8.04 -4.31
CA CYS A 92 4.35 -8.03 -5.55
C CYS A 92 5.67 -7.25 -5.40
N ASP A 93 6.66 -7.62 -6.20
CA ASP A 93 7.95 -6.92 -6.29
C ASP A 93 8.29 -6.56 -7.74
N ALA A 94 9.22 -5.62 -7.91
CA ALA A 94 9.64 -5.14 -9.23
C ALA A 94 10.41 -6.17 -10.09
N LEU A 95 10.66 -7.38 -9.57
CA LEU A 95 11.25 -8.48 -10.33
C LEU A 95 10.20 -9.31 -11.07
N ILE A 96 8.91 -9.11 -10.77
CA ILE A 96 7.81 -9.76 -11.49
C ILE A 96 7.72 -9.15 -12.89
N LYS A 97 7.94 -9.99 -13.88
CA LYS A 97 7.99 -9.58 -15.28
C LYS A 97 6.61 -9.38 -15.89
N ASP A 98 5.73 -10.34 -15.67
CA ASP A 98 4.41 -10.43 -16.29
C ASP A 98 3.43 -11.28 -15.46
N GLY A 99 2.23 -11.49 -15.96
CA GLY A 99 1.21 -12.30 -15.29
C GLY A 99 1.58 -13.78 -15.13
N ARG A 100 2.39 -14.34 -16.03
CA ARG A 100 2.89 -15.73 -15.91
C ARG A 100 3.86 -15.87 -14.74
N ASP A 101 4.79 -14.91 -14.63
CA ASP A 101 5.76 -14.89 -13.52
C ASP A 101 5.04 -14.68 -12.18
N LEU A 102 4.03 -13.79 -12.13
CA LEU A 102 3.18 -13.63 -10.95
C LEU A 102 2.54 -14.94 -10.51
N ILE A 103 1.87 -15.64 -11.43
CA ILE A 103 1.23 -16.94 -11.14
C ILE A 103 2.26 -17.98 -10.73
N SER A 104 3.43 -18.01 -11.36
CA SER A 104 4.55 -18.91 -10.98
C SER A 104 4.99 -18.66 -9.53
N ARG A 105 5.04 -17.42 -9.09
CA ARG A 105 5.40 -17.09 -7.70
C ARG A 105 4.31 -17.47 -6.73
N LEU A 106 3.04 -17.23 -7.07
CA LEU A 106 1.91 -17.62 -6.22
C LEU A 106 1.86 -19.15 -5.98
N ILE A 107 2.06 -19.97 -7.01
CA ILE A 107 2.05 -21.43 -6.85
C ILE A 107 3.27 -21.97 -6.08
N ASN A 108 4.32 -21.18 -5.91
CA ASN A 108 5.52 -21.54 -5.15
C ASN A 108 5.61 -20.80 -3.80
N ASP A 109 4.60 -20.03 -3.44
CA ASP A 109 4.59 -19.26 -2.20
C ASP A 109 4.30 -20.15 -1.01
N GLN A 110 5.32 -20.30 -0.16
CA GLN A 110 5.36 -21.15 1.04
C GLN A 110 5.17 -20.35 2.33
N ASP A 111 4.76 -19.07 2.23
CA ASP A 111 4.52 -18.29 3.44
C ASP A 111 3.51 -19.02 4.34
N PRO A 112 3.84 -19.25 5.64
CA PRO A 112 2.99 -20.04 6.53
C PRO A 112 1.70 -19.35 6.95
N GLU A 113 1.64 -18.01 6.85
CA GLU A 113 0.46 -17.23 7.23
C GLU A 113 -0.38 -16.80 6.03
N ASP A 114 0.26 -16.42 4.93
CA ASP A 114 -0.38 -15.75 3.81
C ASP A 114 -0.28 -16.51 2.48
N GLY A 115 0.61 -17.51 2.34
CA GLY A 115 0.93 -18.19 1.08
C GLY A 115 -0.18 -19.14 0.58
N LEU A 116 -0.21 -19.33 -0.74
CA LEU A 116 -1.19 -20.23 -1.38
C LEU A 116 -0.99 -21.69 -0.98
N LEU A 117 0.27 -22.16 -0.89
CA LEU A 117 0.58 -23.58 -0.66
C LEU A 117 0.11 -24.09 0.69
N ARG A 118 0.00 -23.23 1.72
CA ARG A 118 -0.55 -23.62 3.03
C ARG A 118 -2.01 -24.08 2.98
N LEU A 119 -2.74 -23.65 1.96
CA LEU A 119 -4.16 -24.00 1.77
C LEU A 119 -4.35 -25.27 0.93
N VAL A 120 -3.32 -25.72 0.24
CA VAL A 120 -3.39 -26.96 -0.55
C VAL A 120 -3.55 -28.14 0.41
N PRO A 121 -4.49 -29.08 0.17
CA PRO A 121 -4.74 -30.21 1.06
C PRO A 121 -3.47 -31.02 1.37
N ASN A 122 -3.31 -31.36 2.63
CA ASN A 122 -2.03 -31.71 3.27
C ASN A 122 -1.60 -33.17 3.12
N ASP A 123 -1.71 -33.73 1.94
CA ASP A 123 -0.95 -34.95 1.68
C ASP A 123 0.09 -34.60 0.61
N GLY A 124 1.26 -34.12 1.06
CA GLY A 124 2.32 -33.60 0.18
C GLY A 124 2.79 -34.58 -0.92
N LYS A 125 2.30 -35.81 -0.91
CA LYS A 125 2.30 -36.74 -2.05
C LYS A 125 1.22 -36.37 -3.08
N ASP A 126 0.08 -35.84 -2.65
CA ASP A 126 -1.09 -35.62 -3.49
C ASP A 126 -0.95 -34.42 -4.43
N ILE A 127 -0.14 -33.41 -4.10
CA ILE A 127 0.08 -32.29 -5.01
C ILE A 127 0.81 -32.73 -6.25
N VAL A 128 1.86 -33.55 -6.10
CA VAL A 128 2.63 -34.10 -7.21
C VAL A 128 1.81 -35.17 -7.93
N GLU A 129 1.06 -36.00 -7.20
CA GLU A 129 0.19 -37.03 -7.77
C GLU A 129 -1.08 -36.43 -8.39
N PHE A 130 -1.66 -35.39 -7.79
CA PHE A 130 -2.81 -34.68 -8.34
C PHE A 130 -2.45 -33.92 -9.63
N SER A 131 -1.33 -33.24 -9.64
CA SER A 131 -0.78 -32.65 -10.87
C SER A 131 -0.46 -33.74 -11.91
N ARG A 132 0.17 -34.84 -11.51
CA ARG A 132 0.46 -35.97 -12.37
C ARG A 132 -0.78 -36.68 -12.90
N SER A 133 -1.79 -36.93 -12.08
CA SER A 133 -3.00 -37.65 -12.51
C SER A 133 -3.85 -36.85 -13.52
N LYS A 134 -3.87 -35.52 -13.41
CA LYS A 134 -4.54 -34.67 -14.40
C LYS A 134 -3.72 -34.40 -15.66
N GLU A 135 -2.37 -34.37 -15.55
CA GLU A 135 -1.49 -34.19 -16.71
C GLU A 135 -1.28 -35.48 -17.52
N VAL A 136 -1.34 -36.65 -16.89
CA VAL A 136 -1.38 -37.95 -17.61
C VAL A 136 -2.65 -38.05 -18.46
N SER A 137 -3.76 -37.42 -18.03
CA SER A 137 -4.94 -37.29 -18.87
C SER A 137 -4.85 -36.20 -19.95
N ALA A 138 -3.84 -35.31 -19.89
CA ALA A 138 -3.60 -34.21 -20.81
C ALA A 138 -2.30 -34.34 -21.65
N GLY A 139 -1.48 -35.37 -21.42
CA GLY A 139 -0.31 -35.69 -22.26
C GLY A 139 0.94 -34.82 -22.04
N ALA A 140 1.12 -34.22 -20.87
CA ALA A 140 2.26 -33.33 -20.58
C ALA A 140 3.24 -33.93 -19.58
N ASP A 141 4.55 -33.83 -19.87
CA ASP A 141 5.64 -34.32 -19.02
C ASP A 141 6.07 -33.30 -17.96
N LEU A 142 6.01 -33.69 -16.70
CA LEU A 142 6.49 -32.90 -15.54
C LEU A 142 7.96 -33.23 -15.22
N LYS A 143 8.83 -32.21 -15.27
CA LYS A 143 10.19 -32.33 -14.71
C LYS A 143 10.17 -31.89 -13.23
N VAL A 144 10.28 -32.85 -12.32
CA VAL A 144 10.47 -32.61 -10.89
C VAL A 144 11.97 -32.43 -10.61
N VAL A 145 12.38 -31.26 -10.17
CA VAL A 145 13.77 -31.03 -9.73
C VAL A 145 13.79 -31.10 -8.19
N SER A 146 14.34 -32.22 -7.66
CA SER A 146 14.57 -32.37 -6.22
C SER A 146 15.94 -31.80 -5.85
N TRP A 147 15.99 -30.81 -4.96
CA TRP A 147 17.24 -30.37 -4.33
C TRP A 147 17.40 -31.01 -2.96
N GLY A 148 18.45 -31.82 -2.80
CA GLY A 148 18.77 -32.49 -1.55
C GLY A 148 19.61 -31.61 -0.61
N ALA A 149 19.12 -31.32 0.58
CA ALA A 149 19.91 -30.92 1.72
C ALA A 149 19.71 -31.95 2.83
N LYS A 150 20.80 -32.45 3.39
CA LYS A 150 20.82 -33.44 4.46
C LYS A 150 20.34 -32.86 5.79
N GLY A 151 19.37 -33.53 6.39
CA GLY A 151 19.13 -33.55 7.82
C GLY A 151 18.32 -32.39 8.41
N VAL A 152 17.01 -32.42 8.23
CA VAL A 152 15.96 -32.06 9.17
C VAL A 152 14.65 -32.60 8.58
N GLU A 153 13.80 -33.24 9.37
CA GLU A 153 12.44 -33.61 8.96
C GLU A 153 11.59 -32.37 8.72
N SER A 154 11.74 -31.78 7.56
CA SER A 154 10.81 -30.79 7.03
C SER A 154 10.15 -31.42 5.81
N SER A 155 8.84 -31.39 5.77
CA SER A 155 8.02 -31.79 4.62
C SER A 155 8.57 -31.11 3.36
N LYS A 156 9.21 -31.90 2.47
CA LYS A 156 9.86 -31.40 1.28
C LYS A 156 8.80 -31.08 0.22
N TYR A 157 8.49 -29.81 0.08
CA TYR A 157 7.77 -29.37 -1.12
C TYR A 157 8.76 -29.34 -2.28
N ALA A 158 8.56 -30.20 -3.28
CA ALA A 158 9.31 -30.12 -4.53
C ALA A 158 8.89 -28.83 -5.27
N LYS A 159 9.87 -28.03 -5.70
CA LYS A 159 9.59 -26.85 -6.53
C LYS A 159 9.04 -27.37 -7.87
N VAL A 160 7.76 -27.11 -8.13
CA VAL A 160 7.11 -27.47 -9.39
C VAL A 160 7.44 -26.39 -10.41
N VAL A 161 8.05 -26.76 -11.54
CA VAL A 161 8.19 -25.90 -12.72
C VAL A 161 7.31 -26.53 -13.81
N PRO A 162 6.03 -26.16 -13.87
CA PRO A 162 5.10 -26.75 -14.81
C PRO A 162 5.28 -26.19 -16.22
N ASN A 163 5.02 -27.01 -17.23
CA ASN A 163 4.95 -26.54 -18.61
C ASN A 163 3.81 -25.54 -18.83
N ASP A 164 2.71 -25.67 -18.08
CA ASP A 164 1.60 -24.70 -18.01
C ASP A 164 1.35 -24.22 -16.58
N VAL A 165 1.94 -23.09 -16.23
CA VAL A 165 1.81 -22.43 -14.93
C VAL A 165 0.36 -22.04 -14.62
N ILE A 166 -0.38 -21.57 -15.62
CA ILE A 166 -1.78 -21.16 -15.48
C ILE A 166 -2.66 -22.36 -15.15
N GLN A 167 -2.46 -23.47 -15.85
CA GLN A 167 -3.24 -24.68 -15.60
C GLN A 167 -2.93 -25.26 -14.21
N THR A 168 -1.66 -25.25 -13.80
CA THR A 168 -1.25 -25.69 -12.45
C THR A 168 -1.91 -24.85 -11.37
N PHE A 169 -1.94 -23.52 -11.54
CA PHE A 169 -2.64 -22.63 -10.61
C PHE A 169 -4.14 -22.97 -10.54
N ARG A 170 -4.79 -23.16 -11.69
CA ARG A 170 -6.21 -23.58 -11.72
C ARG A 170 -6.45 -24.88 -10.97
N ASN A 171 -5.55 -25.86 -11.12
CA ASN A 171 -5.64 -27.13 -10.43
C ASN A 171 -5.50 -26.95 -8.91
N PHE A 172 -4.53 -26.14 -8.46
CA PHE A 172 -4.36 -25.85 -7.03
C PHE A 172 -5.58 -25.14 -6.44
N VAL A 173 -6.05 -24.09 -7.10
CA VAL A 173 -7.22 -23.33 -6.65
C VAL A 173 -8.47 -24.24 -6.62
N SER A 174 -8.66 -25.09 -7.63
CA SER A 174 -9.77 -26.07 -7.64
C SER A 174 -9.70 -27.06 -6.47
N ALA A 175 -8.51 -27.58 -6.17
CA ALA A 175 -8.31 -28.47 -5.02
C ALA A 175 -8.57 -27.75 -3.69
N ILE A 176 -8.11 -26.52 -3.52
CA ILE A 176 -8.39 -25.69 -2.34
C ILE A 176 -9.90 -25.46 -2.18
N VAL A 177 -10.58 -25.08 -3.25
CA VAL A 177 -12.02 -24.82 -3.23
C VAL A 177 -12.79 -26.08 -2.88
N GLU A 178 -12.48 -27.20 -3.51
CA GLU A 178 -13.18 -28.47 -3.25
C GLU A 178 -12.94 -29.01 -1.85
N HIS A 179 -11.68 -29.06 -1.40
CA HIS A 179 -11.33 -29.73 -0.14
C HIS A 179 -11.38 -28.81 1.07
N GLN A 180 -10.89 -27.59 0.99
CA GLN A 180 -10.79 -26.68 2.13
C GLN A 180 -12.04 -25.82 2.28
N VAL A 181 -12.50 -25.19 1.18
CA VAL A 181 -13.63 -24.26 1.22
C VAL A 181 -14.94 -25.01 1.48
N GLN A 182 -15.25 -26.01 0.64
CA GLN A 182 -16.55 -26.67 0.67
C GLN A 182 -16.67 -27.74 1.77
N ARG A 183 -15.65 -28.61 1.91
CA ARG A 183 -15.74 -29.79 2.79
C ARG A 183 -15.27 -29.53 4.22
N ARG A 184 -14.21 -28.76 4.42
CA ARG A 184 -13.54 -28.66 5.70
C ARG A 184 -13.86 -27.41 6.49
N MET A 185 -13.89 -26.25 5.85
CA MET A 185 -14.00 -24.96 6.54
C MET A 185 -15.32 -24.23 6.33
N HIS A 186 -16.21 -24.74 5.48
CA HIS A 186 -17.51 -24.15 5.19
C HIS A 186 -17.45 -22.65 4.88
N ARG A 187 -16.47 -22.24 4.04
CA ARG A 187 -16.30 -20.89 3.56
C ARG A 187 -17.01 -20.70 2.21
N ASP A 188 -17.23 -19.46 1.81
CA ASP A 188 -17.87 -19.14 0.54
C ASP A 188 -16.91 -19.15 -0.65
N GLY A 189 -15.59 -19.06 -0.38
CA GLY A 189 -14.60 -19.06 -1.44
C GLY A 189 -13.17 -18.81 -0.96
N LEU A 190 -12.32 -18.50 -1.94
CA LEU A 190 -10.93 -18.10 -1.80
C LEU A 190 -10.79 -16.64 -2.28
N LEU A 191 -10.18 -15.77 -1.47
CA LEU A 191 -9.80 -14.41 -1.84
C LEU A 191 -8.27 -14.33 -1.96
N ILE A 192 -7.78 -13.96 -3.14
CA ILE A 192 -6.36 -13.76 -3.44
C ILE A 192 -6.10 -12.26 -3.47
N ILE A 193 -5.30 -11.78 -2.53
CA ILE A 193 -4.95 -10.38 -2.35
C ILE A 193 -3.54 -10.15 -2.90
N LEU A 194 -3.41 -9.24 -3.85
CA LEU A 194 -2.17 -8.86 -4.50
C LEU A 194 -1.86 -7.40 -4.17
N ASP A 195 -0.92 -7.18 -3.25
CA ASP A 195 -0.48 -5.84 -2.87
C ASP A 195 0.71 -5.39 -3.73
N GLU A 196 0.91 -4.08 -3.85
CA GLU A 196 1.93 -3.46 -4.71
C GLU A 196 1.87 -3.95 -6.18
N PHE A 197 0.67 -4.17 -6.68
CA PHE A 197 0.43 -4.69 -8.03
C PHE A 197 0.95 -3.77 -9.14
N ASP A 198 1.11 -2.49 -8.85
CA ASP A 198 1.63 -1.46 -9.75
C ASP A 198 3.10 -1.66 -10.14
N VAL A 199 3.91 -2.40 -9.34
CA VAL A 199 5.34 -2.63 -9.62
C VAL A 199 5.60 -3.70 -10.68
N ILE A 200 4.59 -4.46 -11.11
CA ILE A 200 4.72 -5.47 -12.18
C ILE A 200 5.15 -4.77 -13.47
N GLN A 201 6.22 -5.31 -14.12
CA GLN A 201 6.85 -4.67 -15.26
C GLN A 201 5.95 -4.61 -16.49
N ASP A 202 5.34 -5.74 -16.89
CA ASP A 202 4.38 -5.80 -17.99
C ASP A 202 2.98 -6.12 -17.46
N LYS A 203 2.09 -5.14 -17.60
CA LYS A 203 0.70 -5.22 -17.15
C LYS A 203 -0.28 -5.64 -18.25
N GLN A 204 0.20 -5.86 -19.48
CA GLN A 204 -0.68 -6.26 -20.58
C GLN A 204 -1.28 -7.63 -20.32
N GLY A 205 -2.59 -7.75 -20.50
CA GLY A 205 -3.34 -8.99 -20.33
C GLY A 205 -3.55 -9.42 -18.87
N LEU A 206 -3.06 -8.66 -17.86
CA LEU A 206 -3.28 -9.00 -16.44
C LEU A 206 -4.76 -8.99 -16.07
N GLY A 207 -5.53 -8.02 -16.58
CA GLY A 207 -6.97 -7.96 -16.35
C GLY A 207 -7.68 -9.18 -16.95
N SER A 208 -7.36 -9.53 -18.19
CA SER A 208 -7.90 -10.72 -18.87
C SER A 208 -7.51 -12.00 -18.14
N LEU A 209 -6.27 -12.10 -17.63
CA LEU A 209 -5.81 -13.23 -16.83
C LEU A 209 -6.62 -13.35 -15.54
N ILE A 210 -6.71 -12.29 -14.74
CA ILE A 210 -7.48 -12.25 -13.48
C ILE A 210 -8.94 -12.65 -13.76
N LYS A 211 -9.56 -12.08 -14.80
CA LYS A 211 -10.92 -12.42 -15.21
C LYS A 211 -11.06 -13.92 -15.51
N SER A 212 -10.09 -14.51 -16.22
CA SER A 212 -10.10 -15.93 -16.59
C SER A 212 -9.93 -16.87 -15.40
N LEU A 213 -9.33 -16.38 -14.31
CA LEU A 213 -9.09 -17.12 -13.06
C LEU A 213 -10.18 -16.86 -12.01
N SER A 214 -10.95 -15.80 -12.15
CA SER A 214 -12.06 -15.44 -11.26
C SER A 214 -13.25 -16.37 -11.49
N THR A 215 -13.86 -16.83 -10.40
CA THR A 215 -15.09 -17.63 -10.39
C THR A 215 -15.99 -17.15 -9.24
N PRO A 216 -17.24 -17.61 -9.11
CA PRO A 216 -18.06 -17.29 -7.95
C PRO A 216 -17.42 -17.65 -6.58
N GLN A 217 -16.46 -18.58 -6.60
CA GLN A 217 -15.74 -19.05 -5.40
C GLN A 217 -14.28 -18.55 -5.34
N VAL A 218 -13.78 -17.83 -6.34
CA VAL A 218 -12.42 -17.31 -6.40
C VAL A 218 -12.47 -15.83 -6.76
N LYS A 219 -12.13 -15.01 -5.78
CA LYS A 219 -12.03 -13.55 -5.94
C LYS A 219 -10.58 -13.08 -5.90
N PHE A 220 -10.33 -11.97 -6.56
CA PHE A 220 -9.06 -11.26 -6.47
C PHE A 220 -9.29 -9.87 -5.86
N ALA A 221 -8.31 -9.43 -5.08
CA ALA A 221 -8.16 -8.04 -4.67
C ALA A 221 -6.78 -7.57 -5.14
N VAL A 222 -6.73 -6.53 -5.95
CA VAL A 222 -5.48 -5.94 -6.43
C VAL A 222 -5.29 -4.57 -5.81
N CYS A 223 -4.08 -4.26 -5.40
CA CYS A 223 -3.77 -2.99 -4.75
C CYS A 223 -2.47 -2.41 -5.29
N GLY A 224 -2.46 -1.11 -5.52
CA GLY A 224 -1.24 -0.44 -5.95
C GLY A 224 -1.34 1.08 -5.93
N VAL A 225 -0.24 1.70 -6.31
CA VAL A 225 -0.19 3.15 -6.53
C VAL A 225 -0.86 3.44 -7.86
N GLY A 226 -1.83 4.35 -7.85
CA GLY A 226 -2.55 4.74 -9.04
C GLY A 226 -3.56 5.84 -8.73
N ARG A 227 -3.95 6.58 -9.75
CA ARG A 227 -5.02 7.59 -9.71
C ARG A 227 -6.37 6.98 -10.02
N ASP A 228 -6.33 5.96 -10.84
CA ASP A 228 -7.49 5.19 -11.25
C ASP A 228 -7.13 3.71 -11.51
N LEU A 229 -8.11 2.94 -11.96
CA LEU A 229 -7.93 1.54 -12.26
C LEU A 229 -6.98 1.29 -13.44
N ASN A 230 -6.91 2.21 -14.42
CA ASN A 230 -6.07 2.04 -15.61
C ASN A 230 -4.59 2.01 -15.24
N ASP A 231 -4.19 2.72 -14.19
CA ASP A 231 -2.83 2.71 -13.69
C ASP A 231 -2.44 1.31 -13.16
N LEU A 232 -3.41 0.53 -12.65
CA LEU A 232 -3.19 -0.82 -12.15
C LEU A 232 -3.32 -1.90 -13.22
N ILE A 233 -4.34 -1.80 -14.07
CA ILE A 233 -4.73 -2.84 -15.03
C ILE A 233 -4.85 -2.20 -16.41
N ALA A 234 -3.87 -2.45 -17.28
CA ALA A 234 -3.81 -1.85 -18.61
C ALA A 234 -4.97 -2.26 -19.54
N ASP A 235 -5.53 -3.45 -19.37
CA ASP A 235 -6.66 -3.99 -20.13
C ASP A 235 -7.99 -3.96 -19.34
N HIS A 236 -8.25 -2.84 -18.64
CA HIS A 236 -9.39 -2.67 -17.73
C HIS A 236 -10.76 -2.96 -18.37
N ALA A 237 -10.94 -2.69 -19.64
CA ALA A 237 -12.18 -3.01 -20.37
C ALA A 237 -12.56 -4.50 -20.28
N SER A 238 -11.57 -5.37 -20.12
CA SER A 238 -11.79 -6.80 -19.91
C SER A 238 -12.43 -7.13 -18.54
N VAL A 239 -12.20 -6.29 -17.54
CA VAL A 239 -12.63 -6.52 -16.13
C VAL A 239 -13.72 -5.55 -15.67
N GLU A 240 -14.14 -4.61 -16.49
CA GLU A 240 -15.08 -3.52 -16.15
C GLU A 240 -16.32 -4.04 -15.39
N ARG A 241 -16.94 -5.11 -15.84
CA ARG A 241 -18.09 -5.72 -15.17
C ARG A 241 -17.75 -6.38 -13.82
N LEU A 242 -16.49 -6.78 -13.61
CA LEU A 242 -16.07 -7.43 -12.36
C LEU A 242 -15.83 -6.43 -11.25
N ILE A 243 -15.53 -5.18 -11.58
CA ILE A 243 -15.12 -4.15 -10.61
C ILE A 243 -16.23 -3.18 -10.21
N GLU A 244 -17.41 -3.25 -10.82
CA GLU A 244 -18.51 -2.29 -10.60
C GLU A 244 -18.82 -2.02 -9.12
N GLN A 245 -18.65 -3.02 -8.26
CA GLN A 245 -18.87 -2.92 -6.81
C GLN A 245 -17.58 -3.06 -5.98
N GLY A 246 -16.43 -3.10 -6.62
CA GLY A 246 -15.14 -3.40 -6.00
C GLY A 246 -14.09 -2.28 -6.12
N VAL A 247 -14.47 -1.07 -6.49
CA VAL A 247 -13.53 0.06 -6.63
C VAL A 247 -13.37 0.79 -5.31
N LEU A 248 -12.18 0.71 -4.73
CA LEU A 248 -11.83 1.33 -3.45
C LEU A 248 -10.73 2.39 -3.69
N ALA A 249 -11.14 3.61 -4.02
CA ALA A 249 -10.23 4.74 -4.21
C ALA A 249 -9.88 5.37 -2.86
N ILE A 250 -8.64 5.23 -2.41
CA ILE A 250 -8.20 5.79 -1.13
C ILE A 250 -7.66 7.20 -1.34
N ARG A 251 -8.36 8.16 -0.79
CA ARG A 251 -7.98 9.58 -0.77
C ARG A 251 -7.24 9.93 0.53
N PRO A 252 -6.53 11.08 0.61
CA PRO A 252 -6.04 11.59 1.88
C PRO A 252 -7.14 11.65 2.95
N MET A 253 -6.77 11.41 4.21
CA MET A 253 -7.69 11.50 5.35
C MET A 253 -8.13 12.94 5.58
N SER A 254 -9.32 13.14 6.10
CA SER A 254 -9.73 14.42 6.67
C SER A 254 -8.88 14.78 7.88
N LEU A 255 -8.90 16.05 8.29
CA LEU A 255 -8.20 16.50 9.51
C LEU A 255 -8.67 15.71 10.73
N ALA A 256 -9.99 15.55 10.89
CA ALA A 256 -10.57 14.83 12.02
C ALA A 256 -10.16 13.34 12.06
N GLU A 257 -10.10 12.66 10.90
CA GLU A 257 -9.59 11.29 10.83
C GLU A 257 -8.10 11.22 11.19
N SER A 258 -7.31 12.20 10.75
CA SER A 258 -5.87 12.29 11.07
C SER A 258 -5.64 12.57 12.56
N GLU A 259 -6.45 13.43 13.20
CA GLU A 259 -6.44 13.63 14.64
C GLU A 259 -6.79 12.35 15.41
N GLY A 260 -7.72 11.55 14.87
CA GLY A 260 -8.09 10.25 15.41
C GLY A 260 -6.91 9.32 15.58
N ILE A 261 -5.86 9.43 14.74
CA ILE A 261 -4.61 8.65 14.89
C ILE A 261 -3.91 9.02 16.21
N ILE A 262 -3.85 10.30 16.53
CA ILE A 262 -3.20 10.81 17.74
C ILE A 262 -4.01 10.41 18.99
N TYR A 263 -5.33 10.55 18.95
CA TYR A 263 -6.18 10.13 20.06
C TYR A 263 -6.06 8.62 20.30
N ARG A 264 -6.02 7.83 19.24
CA ARG A 264 -5.82 6.39 19.37
C ARG A 264 -4.45 6.03 19.95
N ALA A 265 -3.40 6.73 19.55
CA ALA A 265 -2.08 6.58 20.13
C ALA A 265 -2.09 6.90 21.63
N ALA A 266 -2.74 7.98 22.04
CA ALA A 266 -2.89 8.36 23.46
C ALA A 266 -3.56 7.23 24.28
N GLU A 267 -4.64 6.62 23.75
CA GLU A 267 -5.29 5.47 24.38
C GLU A 267 -4.36 4.27 24.53
N LEU A 268 -3.56 3.97 23.50
CA LEU A 268 -2.62 2.85 23.49
C LEU A 268 -1.48 3.04 24.52
N PHE A 269 -1.08 4.29 24.76
CA PHE A 269 -0.11 4.62 25.80
C PHE A 269 -0.68 4.51 27.23
N LYS A 270 -1.99 4.29 27.39
CA LYS A 270 -2.64 4.04 28.70
C LYS A 270 -2.31 5.06 29.78
N GLY A 271 -2.23 6.35 29.40
CA GLY A 271 -1.95 7.46 30.29
C GLY A 271 -0.46 7.72 30.58
N THR A 272 0.46 6.93 30.04
CA THR A 272 1.91 7.22 30.14
C THR A 272 2.34 8.36 29.23
N VAL A 273 1.55 8.67 28.19
CA VAL A 273 1.72 9.82 27.31
C VAL A 273 0.40 10.55 27.18
N ARG A 274 0.45 11.86 27.30
CA ARG A 274 -0.66 12.79 27.08
C ARG A 274 -0.31 13.78 25.98
N PHE A 275 -1.31 14.31 25.32
CA PHE A 275 -1.16 15.37 24.33
C PHE A 275 -1.84 16.62 24.87
N ALA A 276 -1.13 17.74 24.87
CA ALA A 276 -1.70 19.03 25.26
C ALA A 276 -2.85 19.43 24.31
N PRO A 277 -3.79 20.26 24.75
CA PRO A 277 -4.87 20.76 23.91
C PRO A 277 -4.34 21.41 22.62
N GLY A 278 -4.88 21.01 21.47
CA GLY A 278 -4.47 21.53 20.16
C GLY A 278 -3.29 20.80 19.50
N THR A 279 -2.45 20.09 20.26
CA THR A 279 -1.27 19.40 19.70
C THR A 279 -1.67 18.30 18.71
N ALA A 280 -2.76 17.56 18.99
CA ALA A 280 -3.26 16.53 18.06
C ALA A 280 -3.65 17.14 16.71
N ALA A 281 -4.39 18.26 16.72
CA ALA A 281 -4.77 18.97 15.51
C ALA A 281 -3.55 19.51 14.74
N ALA A 282 -2.56 20.04 15.48
CA ALA A 282 -1.33 20.56 14.87
C ALA A 282 -0.52 19.43 14.17
N ILE A 283 -0.34 18.28 14.82
CA ILE A 283 0.32 17.11 14.20
C ILE A 283 -0.46 16.62 12.98
N ALA A 284 -1.77 16.50 13.08
CA ALA A 284 -2.65 16.08 11.98
C ALA A 284 -2.57 17.06 10.79
N ALA A 285 -2.54 18.36 11.05
CA ALA A 285 -2.39 19.40 10.02
C ALA A 285 -1.05 19.30 9.28
N LEU A 286 0.04 18.99 9.97
CA LEU A 286 1.34 18.74 9.35
C LEU A 286 1.29 17.52 8.41
N GLY A 287 0.50 16.49 8.75
CA GLY A 287 0.35 15.26 7.99
C GLY A 287 -0.42 15.41 6.67
N GLN A 288 -1.20 16.49 6.49
CA GLN A 288 -1.98 16.76 5.26
C GLN A 288 -2.82 15.56 4.78
N GLY A 289 -3.37 14.78 5.70
CA GLY A 289 -4.18 13.61 5.40
C GLY A 289 -3.40 12.34 5.01
N TYR A 290 -2.07 12.34 5.12
CA TYR A 290 -1.24 11.16 4.90
C TYR A 290 -0.92 10.48 6.24
N PRO A 291 -1.59 9.38 6.60
CA PRO A 291 -1.42 8.73 7.91
C PRO A 291 0.02 8.31 8.17
N TYR A 292 0.76 7.88 7.15
CA TYR A 292 2.18 7.55 7.29
C TYR A 292 3.00 8.72 7.84
N PHE A 293 2.75 9.95 7.35
CA PHE A 293 3.50 11.13 7.82
C PHE A 293 3.07 11.54 9.23
N VAL A 294 1.78 11.42 9.57
CA VAL A 294 1.27 11.62 10.94
C VAL A 294 1.96 10.66 11.92
N GLN A 295 2.06 9.39 11.55
CA GLN A 295 2.76 8.37 12.34
C GLN A 295 4.24 8.71 12.56
N LEU A 296 4.94 9.16 11.50
CA LEU A 296 6.35 9.57 11.60
C LEU A 296 6.54 10.75 12.55
N ILE A 297 5.70 11.79 12.45
CA ILE A 297 5.76 12.96 13.34
C ILE A 297 5.47 12.52 14.78
N GLY A 298 4.44 11.71 15.00
CA GLY A 298 4.09 11.17 16.31
C GLY A 298 5.25 10.42 16.96
N LYS A 299 5.95 9.55 16.21
CA LYS A 299 7.16 8.86 16.69
C LYS A 299 8.25 9.84 17.11
N GLN A 300 8.50 10.89 16.33
CA GLN A 300 9.50 11.90 16.69
C GLN A 300 9.11 12.68 17.94
N CYS A 301 7.82 12.97 18.13
CA CYS A 301 7.36 13.59 19.37
C CYS A 301 7.62 12.72 20.60
N ILE A 302 7.43 11.39 20.51
CA ILE A 302 7.78 10.47 21.59
C ILE A 302 9.30 10.43 21.82
N ASN A 303 10.10 10.41 20.77
CA ASN A 303 11.57 10.44 20.89
C ASN A 303 12.05 11.74 21.57
N GLU A 304 11.47 12.88 21.20
CA GLU A 304 11.79 14.17 21.82
C GLU A 304 11.32 14.22 23.27
N LEU A 305 10.13 13.69 23.59
CA LEU A 305 9.63 13.54 24.96
C LEU A 305 10.60 12.69 25.81
N ASN A 306 11.08 11.58 25.27
CA ASN A 306 12.07 10.74 25.95
C ASN A 306 13.37 11.47 26.24
N SER A 307 13.81 12.39 25.35
CA SER A 307 15.04 13.15 25.55
C SER A 307 14.91 14.23 26.62
N ARG A 308 13.72 14.82 26.75
CA ARG A 308 13.45 15.89 27.72
C ARG A 308 12.96 15.37 29.08
N GLY A 309 12.34 14.19 29.07
CA GLY A 309 11.59 13.67 30.20
C GLY A 309 10.16 14.26 30.26
N GLY A 310 9.34 13.70 31.13
CA GLY A 310 7.93 14.09 31.24
C GLY A 310 6.97 13.05 30.65
N ASP A 311 5.70 13.44 30.55
CA ASP A 311 4.61 12.57 30.09
C ASP A 311 3.64 13.28 29.12
N THR A 312 3.91 14.53 28.77
CA THR A 312 3.01 15.35 27.98
C THR A 312 3.72 15.89 26.74
N ILE A 313 3.16 15.64 25.57
CA ILE A 313 3.57 16.24 24.30
C ILE A 313 2.82 17.56 24.17
N ASP A 314 3.55 18.64 24.21
CA ASP A 314 3.07 20.01 24.10
C ASP A 314 3.64 20.72 22.87
N ASP A 315 3.37 22.01 22.75
CA ASP A 315 3.83 22.83 21.63
C ASP A 315 5.36 22.95 21.59
N GLU A 316 6.05 22.93 22.73
CA GLU A 316 7.52 23.01 22.75
C GLU A 316 8.17 21.75 22.16
N ILE A 317 7.64 20.57 22.49
CA ILE A 317 8.07 19.31 21.89
C ILE A 317 7.77 19.31 20.39
N LEU A 318 6.57 19.72 20.01
CA LEU A 318 6.21 19.76 18.59
C LEU A 318 7.08 20.74 17.81
N GLN A 319 7.37 21.92 18.35
CA GLN A 319 8.26 22.90 17.73
C GLN A 319 9.70 22.39 17.59
N ALA A 320 10.20 21.62 18.57
CA ALA A 320 11.51 21.00 18.46
C ALA A 320 11.55 19.96 17.33
N VAL A 321 10.51 19.12 17.22
CA VAL A 321 10.38 18.16 16.11
C VAL A 321 10.30 18.87 14.77
N VAL A 322 9.47 19.91 14.64
CA VAL A 322 9.38 20.74 13.42
C VAL A 322 10.70 21.39 13.07
N SER A 323 11.44 21.92 14.07
CA SER A 323 12.76 22.50 13.86
C SER A 323 13.79 21.46 13.37
N GLY A 324 13.75 20.25 13.94
CA GLY A 324 14.58 19.13 13.47
C GLY A 324 14.23 18.73 12.03
N LEU A 325 12.95 18.78 11.67
CA LEU A 325 12.44 18.50 10.34
C LEU A 325 12.93 19.55 9.34
N LYS A 326 12.78 20.84 9.69
CA LYS A 326 13.30 21.97 8.92
C LYS A 326 14.81 21.86 8.67
N ALA A 327 15.56 21.45 9.67
CA ALA A 327 17.01 21.27 9.57
C ALA A 327 17.43 19.96 8.84
N GLY A 328 16.51 19.13 8.35
CA GLY A 328 16.82 17.87 7.69
C GLY A 328 17.29 16.73 8.59
N LYS A 329 17.05 16.82 9.91
CA LYS A 329 17.55 15.85 10.89
C LYS A 329 16.52 14.79 11.29
N ALA A 330 15.23 15.04 11.05
CA ALA A 330 14.16 14.19 11.58
C ALA A 330 13.92 12.89 10.79
N PHE A 331 14.00 12.92 9.46
CA PHE A 331 13.64 11.80 8.58
C PHE A 331 14.74 11.51 7.55
N PRO A 332 15.75 10.69 7.90
CA PRO A 332 16.93 10.46 7.04
C PRO A 332 16.61 9.95 5.64
N ILE A 333 15.58 9.10 5.49
CA ILE A 333 15.17 8.57 4.19
C ILE A 333 14.60 9.68 3.29
N LEU A 334 13.73 10.54 3.86
CA LEU A 334 13.14 11.65 3.12
C LEU A 334 14.19 12.72 2.80
N GLU A 335 15.09 13.00 3.75
CA GLU A 335 16.23 13.91 3.51
C GLU A 335 17.13 13.39 2.39
N THR A 336 17.49 12.10 2.41
CA THR A 336 18.28 11.48 1.34
C THR A 336 17.60 11.63 -0.02
N ALA A 337 16.28 11.41 -0.08
CA ALA A 337 15.50 11.58 -1.31
C ALA A 337 15.50 13.05 -1.77
N TYR A 338 15.34 14.00 -0.84
CA TYR A 338 15.41 15.44 -1.12
C TYR A 338 16.78 15.85 -1.63
N GLN A 339 17.86 15.46 -0.96
CA GLN A 339 19.23 15.77 -1.36
C GLN A 339 19.58 15.20 -2.74
N ARG A 340 19.11 13.99 -3.03
CA ARG A 340 19.24 13.39 -4.36
C ARG A 340 18.50 14.21 -5.43
N ALA A 341 17.31 14.69 -5.11
CA ALA A 341 16.48 15.49 -6.01
C ALA A 341 17.16 16.82 -6.37
N ILE A 342 17.64 17.53 -5.35
CA ILE A 342 18.27 18.83 -5.58
C ILE A 342 19.67 18.69 -6.19
N GLY A 343 20.42 17.61 -5.85
CA GLY A 343 21.77 17.36 -6.36
C GLY A 343 22.71 18.57 -6.20
N GLY A 344 22.60 19.28 -5.07
CA GLY A 344 23.37 20.48 -4.75
C GLY A 344 22.96 21.74 -5.52
N SER A 345 21.82 21.76 -6.20
CA SER A 345 21.32 22.93 -6.92
C SER A 345 20.32 23.71 -6.06
N GLU A 346 20.67 24.91 -5.66
CA GLU A 346 19.79 25.83 -4.93
C GLU A 346 18.51 26.13 -5.73
N GLY A 347 18.62 26.36 -7.02
CA GLY A 347 17.46 26.60 -7.89
C GLY A 347 16.48 25.44 -7.91
N ARG A 348 16.95 24.16 -7.86
CA ARG A 348 16.07 23.00 -7.75
C ARG A 348 15.43 22.91 -6.36
N ALA A 349 16.16 23.25 -5.30
CA ALA A 349 15.62 23.29 -3.96
C ALA A 349 14.47 24.29 -3.86
N ILE A 350 14.67 25.52 -4.35
CA ILE A 350 13.65 26.58 -4.38
C ILE A 350 12.44 26.14 -5.21
N LEU A 351 12.65 25.60 -6.41
CA LEU A 351 11.57 25.15 -7.28
C LEU A 351 10.73 24.04 -6.62
N LEU A 352 11.39 23.02 -6.05
CA LEU A 352 10.68 21.93 -5.36
C LEU A 352 9.88 22.42 -4.16
N HIS A 353 10.43 23.40 -3.42
CA HIS A 353 9.73 24.00 -2.28
C HIS A 353 8.48 24.76 -2.73
N LEU A 354 8.60 25.62 -3.75
CA LEU A 354 7.48 26.34 -4.32
C LEU A 354 6.39 25.42 -4.87
N LEU A 355 6.78 24.31 -5.51
CA LEU A 355 5.83 23.29 -5.97
C LEU A 355 5.14 22.56 -4.81
N ALA A 356 5.90 22.27 -3.74
CA ALA A 356 5.34 21.60 -2.56
C ALA A 356 4.31 22.46 -1.82
N GLU A 357 4.44 23.78 -1.88
CA GLU A 357 3.52 24.75 -1.26
C GLU A 357 2.21 24.95 -2.03
N GLN A 358 2.11 24.49 -3.30
CA GLN A 358 0.90 24.67 -4.08
C GLN A 358 -0.31 24.02 -3.40
N ALA A 359 -1.49 24.62 -3.57
CA ALA A 359 -2.75 24.09 -3.03
C ALA A 359 -3.16 22.78 -3.73
N THR A 360 -2.82 22.65 -5.01
CA THR A 360 -3.07 21.45 -5.82
C THR A 360 -1.87 20.53 -5.80
N GLU A 361 -2.11 19.23 -5.92
CA GLU A 361 -1.02 18.25 -5.98
C GLU A 361 -0.36 18.23 -7.36
N ALA A 362 -1.12 18.49 -8.42
CA ALA A 362 -0.63 18.62 -9.78
C ALA A 362 -0.44 20.09 -10.18
N SER A 363 0.60 20.38 -10.94
CA SER A 363 0.92 21.72 -11.41
C SER A 363 1.25 21.72 -12.91
N THR A 364 0.69 22.67 -13.64
CA THR A 364 1.04 22.88 -15.05
C THR A 364 2.35 23.69 -15.16
N THR A 365 3.04 23.57 -16.30
CA THR A 365 4.25 24.36 -16.57
C THR A 365 4.00 25.87 -16.47
N ASP A 366 2.84 26.34 -16.93
CA ASP A 366 2.44 27.76 -16.82
C ASP A 366 2.18 28.19 -15.38
N GLU A 367 1.56 27.32 -14.57
CA GLU A 367 1.36 27.59 -13.14
C GLU A 367 2.67 27.65 -12.41
N ILE A 368 3.60 26.71 -12.69
CA ILE A 368 4.94 26.69 -12.13
C ILE A 368 5.68 27.99 -12.48
N GLY A 369 5.65 28.41 -13.75
CA GLY A 369 6.24 29.68 -14.19
C GLY A 369 5.66 30.89 -13.45
N ARG A 370 4.32 30.96 -13.29
CA ARG A 370 3.64 32.03 -12.54
C ARG A 370 4.01 32.04 -11.06
N VAL A 371 4.16 30.87 -10.44
CA VAL A 371 4.56 30.75 -9.04
C VAL A 371 6.00 31.24 -8.84
N VAL A 372 6.91 30.86 -9.71
CA VAL A 372 8.30 31.33 -9.68
C VAL A 372 8.36 32.84 -9.81
N LEU A 373 7.66 33.43 -10.79
CA LEU A 373 7.61 34.89 -11.00
C LEU A 373 6.97 35.63 -9.83
N LYS A 374 5.95 35.06 -9.20
CA LYS A 374 5.21 35.71 -8.09
C LYS A 374 6.07 35.77 -6.81
N ASN A 375 6.84 34.73 -6.51
CA ASN A 375 7.47 34.58 -5.21
C ASN A 375 8.87 35.20 -5.09
N SER A 376 9.59 35.36 -6.19
CA SER A 376 10.86 36.06 -6.14
C SER A 376 11.36 36.50 -7.54
N ARG A 377 11.67 37.78 -7.67
CA ARG A 377 12.36 38.27 -8.85
C ARG A 377 13.74 37.62 -9.00
N THR A 378 14.45 37.44 -7.89
CA THR A 378 15.74 36.77 -7.82
C THR A 378 15.64 35.32 -8.27
N VAL A 379 14.64 34.57 -7.78
CA VAL A 379 14.38 33.19 -8.19
C VAL A 379 14.01 33.11 -9.68
N ALA A 380 13.21 34.06 -10.17
CA ALA A 380 12.86 34.15 -11.60
C ALA A 380 14.11 34.52 -12.47
N GLU A 381 15.04 35.30 -11.94
CA GLU A 381 16.28 35.64 -12.59
C GLU A 381 17.30 34.49 -12.53
N GLU A 382 17.44 33.80 -11.38
CA GLU A 382 18.35 32.67 -11.20
C GLU A 382 17.88 31.40 -11.90
N LEU A 383 16.59 31.07 -11.82
CA LEU A 383 15.99 29.91 -12.50
C LEU A 383 15.63 30.25 -13.94
N GLY A 384 15.37 31.53 -14.24
CA GLY A 384 14.78 32.00 -15.50
C GLY A 384 13.47 31.27 -15.84
N VAL A 385 12.42 31.95 -16.25
CA VAL A 385 11.17 31.26 -16.67
C VAL A 385 11.46 30.23 -17.78
N GLN A 386 12.50 30.48 -18.59
CA GLN A 386 13.03 29.57 -19.62
C GLN A 386 13.64 28.27 -19.04
N PHE A 387 14.12 28.28 -17.79
CA PHE A 387 14.73 27.12 -17.15
C PHE A 387 13.71 26.13 -16.58
N VAL A 388 12.47 26.53 -16.34
CA VAL A 388 11.42 25.60 -15.88
C VAL A 388 11.30 24.43 -16.86
N ASP A 389 11.27 24.70 -18.16
CA ASP A 389 11.22 23.68 -19.20
C ASP A 389 12.47 22.78 -19.26
N GLN A 390 13.59 23.26 -18.76
CA GLN A 390 14.85 22.49 -18.70
C GLN A 390 15.00 21.73 -17.38
N VAL A 391 14.53 22.28 -16.27
CA VAL A 391 14.68 21.68 -14.93
C VAL A 391 13.62 20.61 -14.68
N MET A 392 12.38 20.85 -15.09
CA MET A 392 11.27 19.92 -14.88
C MET A 392 11.53 18.52 -15.46
N PRO A 393 12.03 18.37 -16.71
CA PRO A 393 12.37 17.05 -17.24
C PRO A 393 13.41 16.30 -16.41
N ARG A 394 14.37 17.02 -15.80
CA ARG A 394 15.40 16.42 -14.94
C ARG A 394 14.82 15.85 -13.65
N LEU A 395 13.80 16.49 -13.08
CA LEU A 395 13.15 16.02 -11.86
C LEU A 395 12.30 14.74 -12.07
N VAL A 396 12.04 14.39 -13.34
CA VAL A 396 11.37 13.13 -13.74
C VAL A 396 12.40 11.99 -13.97
N GLU A 397 13.69 12.32 -14.17
CA GLU A 397 14.72 11.32 -14.43
C GLU A 397 15.06 10.46 -13.21
N ALA A 398 15.27 9.16 -13.43
CA ALA A 398 15.58 8.18 -12.39
C ALA A 398 16.80 8.55 -11.52
N ARG A 399 17.80 9.23 -12.06
CA ARG A 399 19.01 9.67 -11.32
C ARG A 399 18.69 10.64 -10.19
N TYR A 400 17.59 11.40 -10.29
CA TYR A 400 17.13 12.35 -9.27
C TYR A 400 16.02 11.78 -8.39
N GLY A 401 15.65 10.52 -8.62
CA GLY A 401 14.83 9.85 -7.68
C GLY A 401 13.58 9.12 -8.09
N PRO A 402 12.91 9.28 -9.25
CA PRO A 402 12.31 10.50 -9.74
C PRO A 402 11.44 11.17 -8.67
N VAL A 403 11.46 12.49 -8.61
CA VAL A 403 10.68 13.25 -7.60
C VAL A 403 9.32 13.64 -8.12
N LEU A 404 9.29 13.99 -9.40
CA LEU A 404 8.07 14.34 -10.13
C LEU A 404 7.78 13.28 -11.19
N GLU A 405 6.53 13.10 -11.50
CA GLU A 405 6.06 12.39 -12.68
C GLU A 405 5.29 13.34 -13.58
N ARG A 406 5.40 13.10 -14.89
CA ARG A 406 4.62 13.80 -15.87
C ARG A 406 3.33 13.05 -16.11
N ILE A 407 2.21 13.61 -15.65
CA ILE A 407 0.89 12.97 -15.71
C ILE A 407 0.13 13.30 -17.01
N ASP A 408 0.48 14.41 -17.63
CA ASP A 408 -0.05 14.84 -18.92
C ASP A 408 0.94 15.80 -19.59
N GLN A 409 0.63 16.27 -20.79
CA GLN A 409 1.47 17.24 -21.49
C GLN A 409 1.59 18.54 -20.68
N GLY A 410 2.81 18.80 -20.17
CA GLY A 410 3.09 19.97 -19.33
C GLY A 410 2.50 19.92 -17.93
N VAL A 411 1.98 18.77 -17.46
CA VAL A 411 1.42 18.61 -16.12
C VAL A 411 2.27 17.66 -15.30
N TYR A 412 2.68 18.09 -14.12
CA TYR A 412 3.61 17.38 -13.25
C TYR A 412 3.02 17.20 -11.84
N GLU A 413 3.37 16.10 -11.21
CA GLU A 413 2.95 15.77 -9.85
C GLU A 413 4.10 15.13 -9.07
N PHE A 414 4.11 15.28 -7.72
CA PHE A 414 5.06 14.55 -6.88
C PHE A 414 4.74 13.05 -6.87
N VAL A 415 5.74 12.22 -7.22
CA VAL A 415 5.64 10.75 -7.16
C VAL A 415 5.35 10.28 -5.73
N ASN A 416 5.93 10.95 -4.74
CA ASN A 416 5.73 10.63 -3.34
C ASN A 416 5.13 11.84 -2.59
N PRO A 417 3.83 11.81 -2.26
CA PRO A 417 3.19 12.89 -1.51
C PRO A 417 3.78 13.12 -0.12
N VAL A 418 4.31 12.09 0.51
CA VAL A 418 4.99 12.21 1.82
C VAL A 418 6.29 13.02 1.67
N LEU A 419 7.03 12.80 0.59
CA LEU A 419 8.21 13.62 0.27
C LEU A 419 7.81 15.07 -0.03
N ARG A 420 6.69 15.30 -0.73
CA ARG A 420 6.13 16.65 -0.93
C ARG A 420 5.89 17.36 0.41
N GLN A 421 5.24 16.69 1.37
CA GLN A 421 5.00 17.27 2.69
C GLN A 421 6.31 17.55 3.44
N TYR A 422 7.28 16.65 3.34
CA TYR A 422 8.60 16.86 3.89
C TYR A 422 9.29 18.10 3.30
N ILE A 423 9.33 18.24 1.97
CA ILE A 423 9.93 19.37 1.25
C ILE A 423 9.28 20.69 1.67
N ARG A 424 7.94 20.70 1.79
CA ARG A 424 7.18 21.90 2.21
C ARG A 424 7.60 22.41 3.60
N LEU A 425 7.98 21.50 4.49
CA LEU A 425 8.40 21.83 5.85
C LEU A 425 9.91 22.05 5.99
N ARG A 426 10.69 21.61 5.01
CA ARG A 426 12.15 21.73 5.02
C ARG A 426 12.58 23.16 4.70
N ASP A 427 13.49 23.73 5.47
CA ASP A 427 14.06 25.03 5.12
C ASP A 427 14.94 24.89 3.83
N ILE A 428 14.85 25.88 2.98
CA ILE A 428 15.78 26.06 1.87
C ILE A 428 17.06 26.59 2.52
N GLY A 429 18.08 25.73 2.59
CA GLY A 429 19.36 26.04 3.26
C GLY A 429 20.13 27.16 2.61
#